data_2150fb41ff62bcf9db645e3ea39490e7
#
_entry.id   2150fb41ff62bcf9db645e3ea39490e7
#
_cell.length_a   1.000
_cell.length_b   1.000
_cell.length_c   1.000
_cell.angle_alpha   90.00
_cell.angle_beta   90.00
_cell.angle_gamma   90.00
#
_symmetry.space_group_name_H-M   'P 1'
#
loop_
_entity.id
_entity.type
_entity.pdbx_description
1 polymer ?
#
loop_
_entity_poly.entity_id
_entity_poly.type
_entity_poly.pdbx_seq_one_letter_code
_entity_poly.pdbx_strand_id
1 'polypeptide(L)'
;MSDGEEVISSSTLYKDNPEWKDIEPIYSTAAEEAAVRIASNEHFRDVFAYFRAIVQKGERSERVLKLTADCIEKNPANYTVWQYRRDCLTELNKNLWDELGFLDEIILENPKNYQVWHHRRAIVERIGKAGYELDFTEQLLNDDAKNYHAWQHREWVVRRFDLPMQPELDFSMKLLAEDTRNNSAWNYRYFILQLADRLADKNTLDIEINLALRLIESIPHNESSWNYLCGILSDSGLSTRPNVLQFVQTLYDQSDVKTRSPFIVSFLVDVRKERIERHENTVENAEEAKKLLDELITLDPIRSAFWGYQKIMVESDLQKALLLGPNA
;
A
#
# COMPACT_ATOMS: atom_id res chain seq x y z
N MET A 1 25.67 -33.40 34.25
CA MET A 1 24.95 -32.46 35.12
C MET A 1 24.39 -31.43 34.16
N SER A 2 23.12 -31.55 33.87
CA SER A 2 22.41 -30.66 32.95
C SER A 2 21.85 -29.51 33.79
N ASP A 3 22.39 -28.32 33.54
CA ASP A 3 21.83 -27.10 34.08
C ASP A 3 20.46 -26.88 33.43
N GLY A 4 19.39 -27.14 34.18
CA GLY A 4 18.07 -26.82 33.77
C GLY A 4 17.88 -25.29 33.78
N GLU A 5 17.84 -24.68 32.63
CA GLU A 5 17.22 -23.35 32.51
C GLU A 5 15.74 -23.51 32.88
N GLU A 6 15.38 -23.06 34.08
CA GLU A 6 13.98 -22.86 34.44
C GLU A 6 13.38 -21.85 33.47
N VAL A 7 12.53 -22.32 32.57
CA VAL A 7 11.64 -21.48 31.78
C VAL A 7 10.69 -20.79 32.79
N ILE A 8 11.05 -19.59 33.24
CA ILE A 8 10.20 -18.75 34.06
C ILE A 8 8.96 -18.40 33.23
N SER A 9 7.84 -19.05 33.56
CA SER A 9 6.53 -18.81 32.99
C SER A 9 6.23 -17.31 32.95
N SER A 10 5.64 -16.81 31.84
CA SER A 10 5.24 -15.40 31.58
C SER A 10 4.16 -14.83 32.55
N SER A 11 4.00 -15.41 33.74
CA SER A 11 3.00 -15.06 34.75
C SER A 11 3.51 -14.23 35.94
N THR A 12 4.83 -14.04 36.08
CA THR A 12 5.41 -13.34 37.23
C THR A 12 5.48 -11.84 36.98
N LEU A 13 4.89 -11.03 37.87
CA LEU A 13 4.96 -9.58 37.78
C LEU A 13 6.40 -9.10 38.01
N TYR A 14 6.80 -7.99 37.40
CA TYR A 14 8.12 -7.38 37.56
C TYR A 14 8.38 -6.99 39.01
N LYS A 15 7.35 -6.52 39.75
CA LYS A 15 7.45 -6.20 41.19
C LYS A 15 7.82 -7.40 42.06
N ASP A 16 7.53 -8.63 41.61
CA ASP A 16 7.80 -9.86 42.33
C ASP A 16 9.10 -10.54 41.87
N ASN A 17 9.73 -10.02 40.82
CA ASN A 17 10.94 -10.56 40.24
C ASN A 17 12.19 -10.02 40.95
N PRO A 18 13.03 -10.91 41.58
CA PRO A 18 14.24 -10.49 42.28
C PRO A 18 15.25 -9.70 41.45
N GLU A 19 15.29 -9.93 40.11
CA GLU A 19 16.18 -9.24 39.20
C GLU A 19 15.90 -7.73 39.12
N TRP A 20 14.71 -7.29 39.54
CA TRP A 20 14.25 -5.91 39.44
C TRP A 20 14.13 -5.17 40.77
N LYS A 21 14.65 -5.75 41.86
CA LYS A 21 14.60 -5.16 43.21
C LYS A 21 15.29 -3.79 43.36
N ASP A 22 16.21 -3.48 42.44
CA ASP A 22 16.95 -2.20 42.42
C ASP A 22 16.19 -1.10 41.68
N ILE A 23 15.01 -1.37 41.15
CA ILE A 23 14.17 -0.43 40.39
C ILE A 23 12.91 -0.11 41.18
N GLU A 24 12.71 1.17 41.46
CA GLU A 24 11.45 1.68 41.99
C GLU A 24 10.49 1.97 40.86
N PRO A 25 9.38 1.22 40.69
CA PRO A 25 8.48 1.37 39.56
C PRO A 25 7.70 2.69 39.64
N ILE A 26 7.48 3.31 38.47
CA ILE A 26 6.72 4.56 38.34
C ILE A 26 5.32 4.24 37.80
N TYR A 27 4.34 4.16 38.71
CA TYR A 27 2.93 3.98 38.32
C TYR A 27 2.28 5.30 37.91
N SER A 28 1.22 5.21 37.10
CA SER A 28 0.40 6.40 36.78
C SER A 28 -0.24 6.95 38.04
N THR A 29 -0.31 8.27 38.14
CA THR A 29 -0.97 8.95 39.26
C THR A 29 -2.50 8.87 39.13
N ALA A 30 -3.21 9.05 40.25
CA ALA A 30 -4.67 9.10 40.23
C ALA A 30 -5.22 10.24 39.36
N ALA A 31 -4.47 11.34 39.21
CA ALA A 31 -4.86 12.46 38.34
C ALA A 31 -4.73 12.11 36.87
N GLU A 32 -3.68 11.39 36.48
CA GLU A 32 -3.48 10.89 35.12
C GLU A 32 -4.55 9.83 34.73
N GLU A 33 -4.88 8.92 35.66
CA GLU A 33 -5.94 7.93 35.48
C GLU A 33 -7.35 8.55 35.44
N ALA A 34 -7.57 9.68 36.11
CA ALA A 34 -8.85 10.38 36.11
C ALA A 34 -9.09 11.14 34.78
N ALA A 35 -8.03 11.58 34.09
CA ALA A 35 -8.14 12.31 32.83
C ALA A 35 -8.58 11.40 31.68
N VAL A 36 -7.99 10.19 31.58
CA VAL A 36 -8.37 9.17 30.60
C VAL A 36 -8.21 7.78 31.22
N ARG A 37 -9.30 7.17 31.68
CA ARG A 37 -9.26 5.85 32.28
C ARG A 37 -9.26 4.78 31.18
N ILE A 38 -8.08 4.29 30.80
CA ILE A 38 -7.92 3.10 29.98
C ILE A 38 -8.00 1.87 30.90
N ALA A 39 -8.92 0.94 30.59
CA ALA A 39 -8.99 -0.32 31.31
C ALA A 39 -7.71 -1.13 31.02
N SER A 40 -6.84 -1.25 32.00
CA SER A 40 -5.60 -2.01 31.95
C SER A 40 -5.55 -3.04 33.07
N ASN A 41 -5.07 -4.25 32.75
CA ASN A 41 -4.86 -5.28 33.74
C ASN A 41 -3.58 -4.99 34.58
N GLU A 42 -3.37 -5.77 35.64
CA GLU A 42 -2.23 -5.58 36.53
C GLU A 42 -0.89 -5.76 35.82
N HIS A 43 -0.77 -6.76 34.95
CA HIS A 43 0.45 -7.00 34.17
C HIS A 43 0.82 -5.81 33.27
N PHE A 44 -0.16 -5.23 32.58
CA PHE A 44 0.08 -4.05 31.75
C PHE A 44 0.62 -2.88 32.58
N ARG A 45 -0.02 -2.61 33.74
CA ARG A 45 0.41 -1.51 34.62
C ARG A 45 1.81 -1.75 35.19
N ASP A 46 2.11 -2.98 35.58
CA ASP A 46 3.39 -3.35 36.15
C ASP A 46 4.52 -3.22 35.14
N VAL A 47 4.41 -3.84 33.95
CA VAL A 47 5.40 -3.76 32.85
C VAL A 47 5.70 -2.30 32.50
N PHE A 48 4.66 -1.46 32.32
CA PHE A 48 4.87 -0.06 31.95
C PHE A 48 5.34 0.82 33.10
N ALA A 49 5.08 0.45 34.38
CA ALA A 49 5.66 1.14 35.52
C ALA A 49 7.18 0.95 35.61
N TYR A 50 7.64 -0.28 35.38
CA TYR A 50 9.07 -0.58 35.28
C TYR A 50 9.71 0.06 34.05
N PHE A 51 9.06 0.04 32.91
CA PHE A 51 9.56 0.70 31.72
C PHE A 51 9.76 2.21 31.92
N ARG A 52 8.81 2.91 32.56
CA ARG A 52 8.97 4.34 32.89
C ARG A 52 10.15 4.60 33.79
N ALA A 53 10.34 3.77 34.82
CA ALA A 53 11.49 3.89 35.74
C ALA A 53 12.82 3.67 34.99
N ILE A 54 12.87 2.69 34.08
CA ILE A 54 14.06 2.42 33.26
C ILE A 54 14.35 3.58 32.30
N VAL A 55 13.35 4.15 31.67
CA VAL A 55 13.54 5.33 30.79
C VAL A 55 14.13 6.50 31.59
N GLN A 56 13.63 6.74 32.82
CA GLN A 56 14.15 7.79 33.70
C GLN A 56 15.58 7.50 34.15
N LYS A 57 15.91 6.24 34.46
CA LYS A 57 17.26 5.81 34.87
C LYS A 57 18.25 5.81 33.69
N GLY A 58 17.75 5.69 32.47
CA GLY A 58 18.56 5.60 31.25
C GLY A 58 19.31 4.27 31.09
N GLU A 59 18.86 3.20 31.75
CA GLU A 59 19.52 1.89 31.70
C GLU A 59 19.30 1.21 30.34
N ARG A 60 20.39 0.72 29.73
CA ARG A 60 20.37 -0.06 28.48
C ARG A 60 21.14 -1.36 28.69
N SER A 61 20.41 -2.40 29.08
CA SER A 61 20.96 -3.71 29.44
C SER A 61 20.16 -4.85 28.82
N GLU A 62 20.64 -6.07 28.94
CA GLU A 62 19.95 -7.29 28.45
C GLU A 62 18.57 -7.44 29.11
N ARG A 63 18.45 -7.19 30.43
CA ARG A 63 17.15 -7.25 31.12
C ARG A 63 16.18 -6.19 30.59
N VAL A 64 16.67 -5.01 30.21
CA VAL A 64 15.85 -3.95 29.62
C VAL A 64 15.41 -4.32 28.20
N LEU A 65 16.27 -4.97 27.42
CA LEU A 65 15.89 -5.46 26.08
C LEU A 65 14.73 -6.47 26.20
N LYS A 66 14.74 -7.36 27.20
CA LYS A 66 13.60 -8.25 27.50
C LYS A 66 12.36 -7.48 27.92
N LEU A 67 12.48 -6.51 28.83
CA LEU A 67 11.38 -5.64 29.24
C LEU A 67 10.71 -4.93 28.05
N THR A 68 11.50 -4.46 27.09
CA THR A 68 10.92 -3.84 25.87
C THR A 68 10.13 -4.84 25.04
N ALA A 69 10.52 -6.12 24.98
CA ALA A 69 9.73 -7.15 24.30
C ALA A 69 8.37 -7.37 24.99
N ASP A 70 8.35 -7.45 26.32
CA ASP A 70 7.11 -7.60 27.10
C ASP A 70 6.19 -6.37 26.93
N CYS A 71 6.77 -5.15 26.90
CA CYS A 71 6.00 -3.94 26.61
C CYS A 71 5.37 -3.97 25.21
N ILE A 72 6.11 -4.46 24.20
CA ILE A 72 5.66 -4.59 22.80
C ILE A 72 4.55 -5.62 22.69
N GLU A 73 4.68 -6.77 23.35
CA GLU A 73 3.61 -7.78 23.40
C GLU A 73 2.31 -7.18 23.96
N LYS A 74 2.38 -6.36 25.01
CA LYS A 74 1.21 -5.72 25.60
C LYS A 74 0.67 -4.54 24.80
N ASN A 75 1.54 -3.79 24.12
CA ASN A 75 1.15 -2.64 23.30
C ASN A 75 2.16 -2.40 22.15
N PRO A 76 2.03 -3.08 21.02
CA PRO A 76 2.94 -2.92 19.88
C PRO A 76 2.83 -1.55 19.19
N ALA A 77 1.85 -0.72 19.56
CA ALA A 77 1.71 0.64 19.03
C ALA A 77 2.52 1.69 19.79
N ASN A 78 3.20 1.32 20.89
CA ASN A 78 3.95 2.27 21.71
C ASN A 78 5.30 2.64 21.07
N TYR A 79 5.34 3.76 20.35
CA TYR A 79 6.54 4.23 19.65
C TYR A 79 7.73 4.52 20.58
N THR A 80 7.50 4.88 21.84
CA THR A 80 8.56 5.14 22.84
C THR A 80 9.31 3.85 23.18
N VAL A 81 8.58 2.74 23.33
CA VAL A 81 9.18 1.42 23.58
C VAL A 81 10.07 1.01 22.40
N TRP A 82 9.57 1.16 21.19
CA TRP A 82 10.34 0.83 19.97
C TRP A 82 11.61 1.69 19.84
N GLN A 83 11.52 2.99 20.15
CA GLN A 83 12.72 3.84 20.13
C GLN A 83 13.73 3.37 21.18
N TYR A 84 13.28 3.13 22.40
CA TYR A 84 14.17 2.69 23.49
C TYR A 84 14.81 1.32 23.18
N ARG A 85 14.05 0.40 22.55
CA ARG A 85 14.56 -0.88 22.08
C ARG A 85 15.69 -0.69 21.05
N ARG A 86 15.54 0.21 20.07
CA ARG A 86 16.61 0.52 19.10
C ARG A 86 17.88 1.05 19.78
N ASP A 87 17.73 1.85 20.84
CA ASP A 87 18.87 2.35 21.61
C ASP A 87 19.58 1.22 22.36
N CYS A 88 18.84 0.30 22.98
CA CYS A 88 19.38 -0.90 23.61
C CYS A 88 20.13 -1.79 22.62
N LEU A 89 19.51 -2.09 21.45
CA LEU A 89 20.14 -2.89 20.40
C LEU A 89 21.47 -2.29 19.94
N THR A 90 21.54 -0.95 19.86
CA THR A 90 22.76 -0.25 19.45
C THR A 90 23.83 -0.33 20.51
N GLU A 91 23.50 -0.01 21.76
CA GLU A 91 24.47 0.03 22.88
C GLU A 91 25.01 -1.36 23.22
N LEU A 92 24.18 -2.38 23.14
CA LEU A 92 24.54 -3.77 23.36
C LEU A 92 25.18 -4.44 22.13
N ASN A 93 25.30 -3.72 21.02
CA ASN A 93 25.84 -4.24 19.76
C ASN A 93 25.20 -5.56 19.34
N LYS A 94 23.85 -5.62 19.38
CA LYS A 94 23.09 -6.83 19.08
C LYS A 94 23.09 -7.18 17.60
N ASN A 95 22.99 -8.48 17.31
CA ASN A 95 22.79 -8.95 15.96
C ASN A 95 21.40 -8.54 15.45
N LEU A 96 21.36 -7.69 14.42
CA LEU A 96 20.09 -7.17 13.90
C LEU A 96 19.30 -8.21 13.09
N TRP A 97 19.91 -9.31 12.68
CA TRP A 97 19.18 -10.41 12.05
C TRP A 97 18.31 -11.17 13.07
N ASP A 98 18.78 -11.30 14.32
CA ASP A 98 17.98 -11.88 15.40
C ASP A 98 16.77 -10.97 15.72
N GLU A 99 16.97 -9.65 15.63
CA GLU A 99 15.87 -8.68 15.78
C GLU A 99 14.84 -8.79 14.65
N LEU A 100 15.26 -9.08 13.39
CA LEU A 100 14.30 -9.35 12.31
C LEU A 100 13.48 -10.60 12.59
N GLY A 101 14.09 -11.67 13.12
CA GLY A 101 13.36 -12.87 13.54
C GLY A 101 12.30 -12.57 14.60
N PHE A 102 12.63 -11.76 15.62
CA PHE A 102 11.65 -11.26 16.60
C PHE A 102 10.51 -10.48 15.92
N LEU A 103 10.84 -9.62 14.95
CA LEU A 103 9.84 -8.85 14.24
C LEU A 103 8.94 -9.68 13.32
N ASP A 104 9.42 -10.79 12.80
CA ASP A 104 8.60 -11.70 12.00
C ASP A 104 7.39 -12.18 12.82
N GLU A 105 7.62 -12.62 14.07
CA GLU A 105 6.56 -13.06 14.98
C GLU A 105 5.59 -11.91 15.33
N ILE A 106 6.11 -10.76 15.69
CA ILE A 106 5.28 -9.60 16.07
C ILE A 106 4.44 -9.09 14.89
N ILE A 107 4.97 -9.09 13.66
CA ILE A 107 4.21 -8.67 12.47
C ILE A 107 3.11 -9.68 12.13
N LEU A 108 3.38 -10.97 12.23
CA LEU A 108 2.36 -12.00 11.99
C LEU A 108 1.16 -11.84 12.93
N GLU A 109 1.39 -11.46 14.19
CA GLU A 109 0.32 -11.16 15.15
C GLU A 109 -0.31 -9.78 14.94
N ASN A 110 0.45 -8.81 14.43
CA ASN A 110 0.05 -7.41 14.30
C ASN A 110 0.31 -6.84 12.89
N PRO A 111 -0.20 -7.46 11.81
CA PRO A 111 0.20 -7.17 10.42
C PRO A 111 -0.18 -5.76 9.94
N LYS A 112 -1.06 -5.06 10.68
CA LYS A 112 -1.56 -3.72 10.35
C LYS A 112 -1.09 -2.64 11.33
N ASN A 113 -0.03 -2.92 12.11
CA ASN A 113 0.50 -1.97 13.09
C ASN A 113 1.65 -1.14 12.50
N TYR A 114 1.44 0.17 12.35
CA TYR A 114 2.43 1.10 11.79
C TYR A 114 3.78 1.10 12.51
N GLN A 115 3.80 0.97 13.85
CA GLN A 115 5.03 1.08 14.62
C GLN A 115 5.93 -0.14 14.43
N VAL A 116 5.34 -1.32 14.32
CA VAL A 116 6.09 -2.56 14.07
C VAL A 116 6.77 -2.49 12.69
N TRP A 117 6.05 -2.10 11.65
CA TRP A 117 6.61 -1.94 10.30
C TRP A 117 7.67 -0.83 10.23
N HIS A 118 7.45 0.27 10.95
CA HIS A 118 8.45 1.33 11.04
C HIS A 118 9.75 0.84 11.68
N HIS A 119 9.65 0.05 12.74
CA HIS A 119 10.82 -0.53 13.40
C HIS A 119 11.53 -1.52 12.46
N ARG A 120 10.80 -2.42 11.78
CA ARG A 120 11.38 -3.33 10.78
C ARG A 120 12.17 -2.57 9.74
N ARG A 121 11.59 -1.54 9.15
CA ARG A 121 12.28 -0.69 8.18
C ARG A 121 13.57 -0.09 8.75
N ALA A 122 13.55 0.41 9.98
CA ALA A 122 14.74 0.97 10.63
C ALA A 122 15.84 -0.08 10.86
N ILE A 123 15.47 -1.32 11.16
CA ILE A 123 16.42 -2.43 11.32
C ILE A 123 17.03 -2.84 9.97
N VAL A 124 16.20 -3.05 8.95
CA VAL A 124 16.67 -3.39 7.58
C VAL A 124 17.59 -2.29 7.03
N GLU A 125 17.27 -1.03 7.26
CA GLU A 125 18.11 0.10 6.84
C GLU A 125 19.49 0.07 7.53
N ARG A 126 19.54 -0.29 8.82
CA ARG A 126 20.79 -0.45 9.57
C ARG A 126 21.60 -1.66 9.11
N ILE A 127 20.97 -2.77 8.76
CA ILE A 127 21.60 -3.96 8.15
C ILE A 127 22.22 -3.58 6.80
N GLY A 128 21.60 -2.69 6.04
CA GLY A 128 22.06 -2.22 4.74
C GLY A 128 21.93 -3.24 3.60
N LYS A 129 21.09 -4.25 3.76
CA LYS A 129 20.81 -5.31 2.77
C LYS A 129 19.35 -5.68 2.80
N ALA A 130 18.78 -6.01 1.63
CA ALA A 130 17.39 -6.45 1.52
C ALA A 130 17.12 -7.77 2.27
N GLY A 131 18.13 -8.66 2.38
CA GLY A 131 17.97 -9.95 3.04
C GLY A 131 16.81 -10.76 2.45
N TYR A 132 15.92 -11.22 3.31
CA TYR A 132 14.74 -12.02 2.95
C TYR A 132 13.42 -11.20 2.94
N GLU A 133 13.51 -9.87 2.85
CA GLU A 133 12.33 -8.99 2.96
C GLU A 133 11.29 -9.23 1.85
N LEU A 134 11.73 -9.60 0.64
CA LEU A 134 10.81 -9.93 -0.45
C LEU A 134 10.02 -11.21 -0.16
N ASP A 135 10.70 -12.25 0.33
CA ASP A 135 10.05 -13.52 0.70
C ASP A 135 9.10 -13.33 1.87
N PHE A 136 9.50 -12.54 2.87
CA PHE A 136 8.66 -12.22 4.02
C PHE A 136 7.39 -11.44 3.61
N THR A 137 7.54 -10.41 2.77
CA THR A 137 6.37 -9.66 2.29
C THR A 137 5.49 -10.49 1.38
N GLU A 138 6.04 -11.40 0.57
CA GLU A 138 5.26 -12.35 -0.24
C GLU A 138 4.42 -13.28 0.65
N GLN A 139 5.00 -13.83 1.72
CA GLN A 139 4.26 -14.66 2.68
C GLN A 139 3.05 -13.90 3.24
N LEU A 140 3.23 -12.68 3.71
CA LEU A 140 2.13 -11.86 4.25
C LEU A 140 1.08 -11.50 3.19
N LEU A 141 1.50 -11.28 1.95
CA LEU A 141 0.58 -10.96 0.85
C LEU A 141 -0.17 -12.18 0.32
N ASN A 142 0.33 -13.40 0.56
CA ASN A 142 -0.45 -14.63 0.33
C ASN A 142 -1.61 -14.77 1.31
N ASP A 143 -1.46 -14.27 2.57
CA ASP A 143 -2.52 -14.28 3.58
C ASP A 143 -3.49 -13.11 3.44
N ASP A 144 -2.97 -11.89 3.24
CA ASP A 144 -3.75 -10.67 2.97
C ASP A 144 -3.17 -9.92 1.77
N ALA A 145 -3.61 -10.28 0.56
CA ALA A 145 -3.13 -9.73 -0.71
C ALA A 145 -3.34 -8.21 -0.87
N LYS A 146 -4.00 -7.57 0.09
CA LYS A 146 -4.27 -6.13 0.13
C LYS A 146 -3.70 -5.44 1.36
N ASN A 147 -2.79 -6.10 2.10
CA ASN A 147 -2.12 -5.50 3.24
C ASN A 147 -1.26 -4.30 2.81
N TYR A 148 -1.73 -3.09 3.15
CA TYR A 148 -1.07 -1.83 2.80
C TYR A 148 0.39 -1.78 3.28
N HIS A 149 0.66 -2.26 4.50
CA HIS A 149 2.01 -2.18 5.09
C HIS A 149 3.00 -3.10 4.39
N ALA A 150 2.57 -4.33 4.06
CA ALA A 150 3.40 -5.27 3.31
C ALA A 150 3.76 -4.72 1.93
N TRP A 151 2.78 -4.14 1.20
CA TRP A 151 3.02 -3.49 -0.08
C TRP A 151 3.97 -2.29 0.04
N GLN A 152 3.71 -1.40 0.98
CA GLN A 152 4.55 -0.21 1.21
C GLN A 152 5.99 -0.59 1.58
N HIS A 153 6.15 -1.63 2.40
CA HIS A 153 7.48 -2.13 2.78
C HIS A 153 8.21 -2.74 1.59
N ARG A 154 7.53 -3.59 0.80
CA ARG A 154 8.09 -4.20 -0.42
C ARG A 154 8.53 -3.14 -1.43
N GLU A 155 7.70 -2.13 -1.72
CA GLU A 155 8.06 -1.00 -2.58
C GLU A 155 9.32 -0.26 -2.08
N TRP A 156 9.38 -0.04 -0.76
CA TRP A 156 10.54 0.61 -0.16
C TRP A 156 11.80 -0.24 -0.29
N VAL A 157 11.74 -1.55 -0.05
CA VAL A 157 12.87 -2.49 -0.17
C VAL A 157 13.40 -2.50 -1.60
N VAL A 158 12.54 -2.66 -2.60
CA VAL A 158 12.94 -2.68 -4.01
C VAL A 158 13.64 -1.37 -4.40
N ARG A 159 13.08 -0.22 -4.03
CA ARG A 159 13.65 1.10 -4.32
C ARG A 159 14.96 1.35 -3.56
N ARG A 160 15.02 0.95 -2.29
CA ARG A 160 16.16 1.25 -1.40
C ARG A 160 17.40 0.45 -1.78
N PHE A 161 17.22 -0.76 -2.26
CA PHE A 161 18.31 -1.70 -2.58
C PHE A 161 18.52 -1.92 -4.08
N ASP A 162 17.81 -1.16 -4.92
CA ASP A 162 17.90 -1.23 -6.38
C ASP A 162 17.76 -2.66 -6.91
N LEU A 163 16.69 -3.34 -6.48
CA LEU A 163 16.50 -4.75 -6.78
C LEU A 163 16.02 -4.96 -8.23
N PRO A 164 16.32 -6.13 -8.83
CA PRO A 164 15.93 -6.45 -10.19
C PRO A 164 14.41 -6.35 -10.41
N MET A 165 13.99 -5.72 -11.49
CA MET A 165 12.60 -5.48 -11.82
C MET A 165 11.85 -6.76 -12.25
N GLN A 166 12.48 -7.66 -13.01
CA GLN A 166 11.78 -8.78 -13.63
C GLN A 166 11.12 -9.72 -12.60
N PRO A 167 11.78 -10.11 -11.49
CA PRO A 167 11.13 -10.90 -10.45
C PRO A 167 9.88 -10.24 -9.87
N GLU A 168 9.88 -8.90 -9.74
CA GLU A 168 8.75 -8.15 -9.21
C GLU A 168 7.58 -8.03 -10.21
N LEU A 169 7.87 -7.96 -11.51
CA LEU A 169 6.85 -8.08 -12.55
C LEU A 169 6.22 -9.49 -12.57
N ASP A 170 7.04 -10.52 -12.40
CA ASP A 170 6.56 -11.91 -12.31
C ASP A 170 5.72 -12.14 -11.05
N PHE A 171 6.16 -11.59 -9.91
CA PHE A 171 5.38 -11.59 -8.66
C PHE A 171 4.02 -10.90 -8.81
N SER A 172 3.97 -9.70 -9.39
CA SER A 172 2.71 -9.01 -9.64
C SER A 172 1.80 -9.80 -10.58
N MET A 173 2.37 -10.47 -11.60
CA MET A 173 1.61 -11.30 -12.52
C MET A 173 1.02 -12.54 -11.85
N LYS A 174 1.76 -13.18 -10.92
CA LYS A 174 1.25 -14.29 -10.11
C LYS A 174 -0.03 -13.87 -9.35
N LEU A 175 0.01 -12.74 -8.66
CA LEU A 175 -1.16 -12.25 -7.91
C LEU A 175 -2.33 -11.83 -8.81
N LEU A 176 -2.06 -11.30 -10.01
CA LEU A 176 -3.10 -10.97 -11.00
C LEU A 176 -3.72 -12.23 -11.62
N ALA A 177 -2.98 -13.33 -11.71
CA ALA A 177 -3.51 -14.61 -12.15
C ALA A 177 -4.44 -15.25 -11.10
N GLU A 178 -4.17 -15.03 -9.81
CA GLU A 178 -5.00 -15.47 -8.69
C GLU A 178 -6.26 -14.60 -8.56
N ASP A 179 -6.10 -13.29 -8.55
CA ASP A 179 -7.21 -12.31 -8.51
C ASP A 179 -6.90 -11.12 -9.45
N THR A 180 -7.43 -11.16 -10.65
CA THR A 180 -7.33 -10.06 -11.62
C THR A 180 -7.91 -8.74 -11.11
N ARG A 181 -8.79 -8.76 -10.09
CA ARG A 181 -9.36 -7.58 -9.45
C ARG A 181 -8.50 -7.02 -8.31
N ASN A 182 -7.34 -7.61 -8.03
CA ASN A 182 -6.43 -7.09 -7.02
C ASN A 182 -5.78 -5.78 -7.49
N ASN A 183 -6.39 -4.65 -7.14
CA ASN A 183 -5.89 -3.32 -7.50
C ASN A 183 -4.49 -3.03 -6.93
N SER A 184 -4.13 -3.63 -5.79
CA SER A 184 -2.79 -3.46 -5.22
C SER A 184 -1.71 -4.06 -6.10
N ALA A 185 -1.98 -5.24 -6.70
CA ALA A 185 -1.06 -5.88 -7.64
C ALA A 185 -0.90 -5.07 -8.95
N TRP A 186 -1.99 -4.47 -9.46
CA TRP A 186 -1.93 -3.56 -10.61
C TRP A 186 -1.10 -2.30 -10.30
N ASN A 187 -1.33 -1.68 -9.14
CA ASN A 187 -0.58 -0.50 -8.71
C ASN A 187 0.90 -0.82 -8.53
N TYR A 188 1.21 -1.98 -7.93
CA TYR A 188 2.59 -2.41 -7.74
C TYR A 188 3.29 -2.66 -9.09
N ARG A 189 2.62 -3.31 -10.05
CA ARG A 189 3.15 -3.50 -11.40
C ARG A 189 3.48 -2.17 -12.08
N TYR A 190 2.57 -1.22 -12.00
CA TYR A 190 2.79 0.14 -12.51
C TYR A 190 3.98 0.84 -11.82
N PHE A 191 4.06 0.74 -10.50
CA PHE A 191 5.17 1.28 -9.71
C PHE A 191 6.53 0.72 -10.17
N ILE A 192 6.65 -0.60 -10.38
CA ILE A 192 7.90 -1.24 -10.84
C ILE A 192 8.30 -0.72 -12.23
N LEU A 193 7.37 -0.61 -13.16
CA LEU A 193 7.64 -0.08 -14.49
C LEU A 193 8.06 1.39 -14.47
N GLN A 194 7.43 2.19 -13.62
CA GLN A 194 7.79 3.59 -13.41
C GLN A 194 9.18 3.73 -12.79
N LEU A 195 9.47 2.95 -11.74
CA LEU A 195 10.76 2.98 -11.03
C LEU A 195 11.93 2.69 -11.99
N ALA A 196 11.72 1.80 -12.95
CA ALA A 196 12.71 1.38 -13.93
C ALA A 196 12.69 2.22 -15.24
N ASP A 197 11.87 3.26 -15.31
CA ASP A 197 11.66 4.10 -16.51
C ASP A 197 11.32 3.29 -17.79
N ARG A 198 10.57 2.18 -17.61
CA ARG A 198 10.30 1.24 -18.69
C ARG A 198 9.04 1.58 -19.50
N LEU A 199 8.21 2.51 -19.02
CA LEU A 199 7.02 2.96 -19.74
C LEU A 199 7.37 3.80 -20.99
N ALA A 200 8.56 4.37 -21.02
CA ALA A 200 9.10 5.05 -22.21
C ALA A 200 9.56 4.04 -23.32
N ASP A 201 9.86 2.79 -22.97
CA ASP A 201 10.23 1.76 -23.95
C ASP A 201 8.99 1.23 -24.68
N LYS A 202 8.95 1.45 -25.98
CA LYS A 202 7.80 1.08 -26.82
C LYS A 202 7.45 -0.42 -26.74
N ASN A 203 8.44 -1.30 -26.68
CA ASN A 203 8.18 -2.74 -26.64
C ASN A 203 7.56 -3.13 -25.28
N THR A 204 8.07 -2.61 -24.20
CA THR A 204 7.50 -2.83 -22.86
C THR A 204 6.08 -2.28 -22.81
N LEU A 205 5.85 -1.06 -23.28
CA LEU A 205 4.52 -0.46 -23.32
C LEU A 205 3.52 -1.28 -24.14
N ASP A 206 3.93 -1.78 -25.32
CA ASP A 206 3.07 -2.61 -26.16
C ASP A 206 2.75 -3.98 -25.49
N ILE A 207 3.68 -4.56 -24.74
CA ILE A 207 3.44 -5.78 -23.93
C ILE A 207 2.41 -5.50 -22.84
N GLU A 208 2.56 -4.40 -22.09
CA GLU A 208 1.66 -4.02 -21.00
C GLU A 208 0.26 -3.65 -21.51
N ILE A 209 0.15 -2.95 -22.63
CA ILE A 209 -1.13 -2.69 -23.28
C ILE A 209 -1.81 -4.03 -23.63
N ASN A 210 -1.11 -4.96 -24.27
CA ASN A 210 -1.69 -6.25 -24.65
C ASN A 210 -2.10 -7.07 -23.42
N LEU A 211 -1.38 -7.00 -22.32
CA LEU A 211 -1.77 -7.61 -21.05
C LEU A 211 -3.09 -7.00 -20.54
N ALA A 212 -3.16 -5.66 -20.47
CA ALA A 212 -4.36 -4.96 -20.01
C ALA A 212 -5.58 -5.29 -20.88
N LEU A 213 -5.45 -5.25 -22.22
CA LEU A 213 -6.55 -5.56 -23.15
C LEU A 213 -7.08 -6.98 -22.97
N ARG A 214 -6.19 -7.99 -22.84
CA ARG A 214 -6.61 -9.39 -22.60
C ARG A 214 -7.40 -9.53 -21.28
N LEU A 215 -6.97 -8.85 -20.21
CA LEU A 215 -7.65 -8.95 -18.91
C LEU A 215 -8.93 -8.12 -18.87
N ILE A 216 -9.02 -7.02 -19.64
CA ILE A 216 -10.27 -6.28 -19.89
C ILE A 216 -11.26 -7.14 -20.68
N GLU A 217 -10.82 -7.83 -21.73
CA GLU A 217 -11.68 -8.72 -22.52
C GLU A 217 -12.30 -9.83 -21.66
N SER A 218 -11.48 -10.42 -20.78
CA SER A 218 -11.94 -11.47 -19.85
C SER A 218 -12.94 -10.94 -18.81
N ILE A 219 -12.70 -9.75 -18.27
CA ILE A 219 -13.53 -9.16 -17.20
C ILE A 219 -13.74 -7.66 -17.48
N PRO A 220 -14.65 -7.28 -18.39
CA PRO A 220 -14.84 -5.87 -18.78
C PRO A 220 -15.30 -4.94 -17.64
N HIS A 221 -15.86 -5.50 -16.56
CA HIS A 221 -16.29 -4.77 -15.36
C HIS A 221 -15.20 -4.64 -14.29
N ASN A 222 -13.95 -4.99 -14.57
CA ASN A 222 -12.85 -4.81 -13.64
C ASN A 222 -12.24 -3.40 -13.79
N GLU A 223 -12.59 -2.50 -12.89
CA GLU A 223 -12.08 -1.13 -12.88
C GLU A 223 -10.54 -1.05 -12.86
N SER A 224 -9.89 -1.98 -12.15
CA SER A 224 -8.43 -1.95 -11.97
C SER A 224 -7.66 -2.10 -13.29
N SER A 225 -8.11 -2.96 -14.19
CA SER A 225 -7.47 -3.13 -15.50
C SER A 225 -7.65 -1.93 -16.42
N TRP A 226 -8.81 -1.24 -16.34
CA TRP A 226 -9.04 0.00 -17.06
C TRP A 226 -8.17 1.15 -16.51
N ASN A 227 -8.12 1.31 -15.19
CA ASN A 227 -7.26 2.30 -14.56
C ASN A 227 -5.80 2.08 -14.91
N TYR A 228 -5.34 0.81 -14.93
CA TYR A 228 -3.99 0.47 -15.35
C TYR A 228 -3.74 0.85 -16.81
N LEU A 229 -4.65 0.51 -17.73
CA LEU A 229 -4.55 0.88 -19.15
C LEU A 229 -4.46 2.41 -19.32
N CYS A 230 -5.31 3.17 -18.65
CA CYS A 230 -5.27 4.62 -18.68
C CYS A 230 -3.93 5.16 -18.12
N GLY A 231 -3.45 4.56 -17.01
CA GLY A 231 -2.19 4.96 -16.39
C GLY A 231 -0.98 4.78 -17.29
N ILE A 232 -0.84 3.64 -17.95
CA ILE A 232 0.30 3.38 -18.86
C ILE A 232 0.22 4.19 -20.18
N LEU A 233 -0.96 4.69 -20.53
CA LEU A 233 -1.17 5.54 -21.72
C LEU A 233 -1.15 7.04 -21.41
N SER A 234 -1.05 7.45 -20.14
CA SER A 234 -1.16 8.86 -19.72
C SER A 234 -0.23 9.81 -20.49
N ASP A 235 1.02 9.41 -20.67
CA ASP A 235 2.04 10.23 -21.33
C ASP A 235 1.92 10.22 -22.87
N SER A 236 1.47 9.11 -23.45
CA SER A 236 1.31 8.98 -24.89
C SER A 236 -0.04 9.46 -25.41
N GLY A 237 -1.04 9.50 -24.54
CA GLY A 237 -2.43 9.81 -24.84
C GLY A 237 -3.28 8.61 -25.21
N LEU A 238 -4.53 8.60 -24.73
CA LEU A 238 -5.50 7.52 -24.94
C LEU A 238 -5.93 7.42 -26.40
N SER A 239 -6.01 8.55 -27.11
CA SER A 239 -6.46 8.66 -28.50
C SER A 239 -5.40 8.28 -29.53
N THR A 240 -4.15 8.04 -29.12
CA THR A 240 -3.01 7.87 -30.04
C THR A 240 -2.77 6.42 -30.50
N ARG A 241 -3.47 5.45 -29.90
CA ARG A 241 -3.25 4.02 -30.16
C ARG A 241 -4.41 3.38 -30.92
N PRO A 242 -4.35 3.27 -32.27
CA PRO A 242 -5.47 2.77 -33.08
C PRO A 242 -5.95 1.37 -32.68
N ASN A 243 -5.03 0.47 -32.29
CA ASN A 243 -5.36 -0.87 -31.83
C ASN A 243 -6.18 -0.87 -30.53
N VAL A 244 -5.87 0.01 -29.57
CA VAL A 244 -6.63 0.18 -28.33
C VAL A 244 -8.02 0.73 -28.63
N LEU A 245 -8.09 1.77 -29.47
CA LEU A 245 -9.36 2.39 -29.87
C LEU A 245 -10.28 1.38 -30.59
N GLN A 246 -9.73 0.61 -31.52
CA GLN A 246 -10.48 -0.42 -32.23
C GLN A 246 -10.99 -1.52 -31.30
N PHE A 247 -10.16 -1.96 -30.36
CA PHE A 247 -10.53 -2.95 -29.34
C PHE A 247 -11.69 -2.43 -28.47
N VAL A 248 -11.56 -1.22 -27.93
CA VAL A 248 -12.59 -0.64 -27.06
C VAL A 248 -13.90 -0.38 -27.82
N GLN A 249 -13.81 0.10 -29.07
CA GLN A 249 -14.99 0.28 -29.93
C GLN A 249 -15.68 -1.06 -30.22
N THR A 250 -14.91 -2.11 -30.48
CA THR A 250 -15.47 -3.46 -30.70
C THR A 250 -16.21 -3.96 -29.46
N LEU A 251 -15.62 -3.78 -28.25
CA LEU A 251 -16.30 -4.13 -26.99
C LEU A 251 -17.59 -3.31 -26.79
N TYR A 252 -17.55 -2.03 -27.14
CA TYR A 252 -18.72 -1.15 -27.04
C TYR A 252 -19.84 -1.65 -27.98
N ASP A 253 -19.55 -1.92 -29.26
CA ASP A 253 -20.51 -2.32 -30.27
C ASP A 253 -21.11 -3.69 -29.99
N GLN A 254 -20.33 -4.63 -29.43
CA GLN A 254 -20.76 -5.99 -29.12
C GLN A 254 -21.50 -6.13 -27.79
N SER A 255 -21.39 -5.17 -26.89
CA SER A 255 -22.01 -5.22 -25.57
C SER A 255 -23.48 -4.82 -25.61
N ASP A 256 -24.33 -5.53 -24.85
CA ASP A 256 -25.72 -5.10 -24.65
C ASP A 256 -25.77 -3.80 -23.84
N VAL A 257 -26.57 -2.84 -24.31
CA VAL A 257 -26.66 -1.49 -23.69
C VAL A 257 -27.02 -1.53 -22.20
N LYS A 258 -27.79 -2.53 -21.75
CA LYS A 258 -28.24 -2.61 -20.36
C LYS A 258 -27.18 -3.23 -19.41
N THR A 259 -26.27 -4.02 -19.96
CA THR A 259 -25.25 -4.75 -19.19
C THR A 259 -23.83 -4.32 -19.53
N ARG A 260 -23.68 -3.31 -20.39
CA ARG A 260 -22.40 -2.73 -20.77
C ARG A 260 -21.62 -2.26 -19.56
N SER A 261 -20.31 -2.52 -19.55
CA SER A 261 -19.45 -1.99 -18.51
C SER A 261 -19.36 -0.45 -18.59
N PRO A 262 -19.61 0.27 -17.49
CA PRO A 262 -19.43 1.72 -17.46
C PRO A 262 -18.00 2.15 -17.79
N PHE A 263 -17.01 1.30 -17.57
CA PHE A 263 -15.60 1.61 -17.85
C PHE A 263 -15.30 1.67 -19.35
N ILE A 264 -15.99 0.89 -20.17
CA ILE A 264 -15.90 1.00 -21.65
C ILE A 264 -16.34 2.40 -22.08
N VAL A 265 -17.49 2.83 -21.57
CA VAL A 265 -18.09 4.11 -21.94
C VAL A 265 -17.26 5.27 -21.39
N SER A 266 -16.78 5.17 -20.15
CA SER A 266 -15.89 6.17 -19.54
C SER A 266 -14.59 6.35 -20.33
N PHE A 267 -13.96 5.26 -20.73
CA PHE A 267 -12.75 5.32 -21.57
C PHE A 267 -12.99 6.05 -22.89
N LEU A 268 -14.13 5.77 -23.57
CA LEU A 268 -14.50 6.49 -24.79
C LEU A 268 -14.76 7.98 -24.55
N VAL A 269 -15.37 8.35 -23.42
CA VAL A 269 -15.51 9.77 -23.01
C VAL A 269 -14.15 10.43 -22.88
N ASP A 270 -13.20 9.78 -22.18
CA ASP A 270 -11.86 10.33 -21.98
C ASP A 270 -11.10 10.49 -23.31
N VAL A 271 -11.23 9.55 -24.24
CA VAL A 271 -10.71 9.67 -25.63
C VAL A 271 -11.30 10.89 -26.32
N ARG A 272 -12.63 11.13 -26.21
CA ARG A 272 -13.26 12.30 -26.84
C ARG A 272 -12.80 13.60 -26.22
N LYS A 273 -12.66 13.66 -24.90
CA LYS A 273 -12.12 14.82 -24.19
C LYS A 273 -10.69 15.14 -24.61
N GLU A 274 -9.82 14.14 -24.69
CA GLU A 274 -8.44 14.31 -25.18
C GLU A 274 -8.41 14.88 -26.62
N ARG A 275 -9.30 14.41 -27.51
CA ARG A 275 -9.40 14.94 -28.87
C ARG A 275 -9.87 16.39 -28.90
N ILE A 276 -10.78 16.78 -28.00
CA ILE A 276 -11.18 18.18 -27.85
C ILE A 276 -9.97 19.03 -27.45
N GLU A 277 -9.21 18.58 -26.47
CA GLU A 277 -7.98 19.26 -26.01
C GLU A 277 -6.94 19.39 -27.12
N ARG A 278 -6.87 18.43 -28.01
CA ARG A 278 -5.99 18.43 -29.19
C ARG A 278 -6.56 19.19 -30.39
N HIS A 279 -7.70 19.83 -30.26
CA HIS A 279 -8.40 20.52 -31.35
C HIS A 279 -8.79 19.61 -32.56
N GLU A 280 -9.00 18.32 -32.32
CA GLU A 280 -9.40 17.34 -33.33
C GLU A 280 -10.92 17.23 -33.38
N ASN A 281 -11.57 17.66 -34.46
CA ASN A 281 -13.03 17.57 -34.65
C ASN A 281 -13.83 17.95 -33.40
N THR A 282 -13.47 19.06 -32.81
CA THR A 282 -13.83 19.50 -31.45
C THR A 282 -15.33 19.46 -31.17
N VAL A 283 -16.16 19.97 -32.11
CA VAL A 283 -17.63 19.98 -31.95
C VAL A 283 -18.21 18.58 -31.96
N GLU A 284 -17.80 17.75 -32.93
CA GLU A 284 -18.27 16.37 -33.07
C GLU A 284 -17.89 15.53 -31.84
N ASN A 285 -16.63 15.62 -31.38
CA ASN A 285 -16.19 14.91 -30.19
C ASN A 285 -16.91 15.37 -28.92
N ALA A 286 -17.26 16.65 -28.79
CA ALA A 286 -18.03 17.14 -27.66
C ALA A 286 -19.49 16.61 -27.67
N GLU A 287 -20.12 16.54 -28.84
CA GLU A 287 -21.46 15.97 -28.95
C GLU A 287 -21.49 14.47 -28.65
N GLU A 288 -20.50 13.73 -29.13
CA GLU A 288 -20.38 12.30 -28.84
C GLU A 288 -20.06 12.05 -27.37
N ALA A 289 -19.14 12.82 -26.76
CA ALA A 289 -18.87 12.73 -25.33
C ALA A 289 -20.12 12.97 -24.47
N LYS A 290 -20.95 13.95 -24.83
CA LYS A 290 -22.22 14.23 -24.13
C LYS A 290 -23.21 13.06 -24.24
N LYS A 291 -23.32 12.40 -25.38
CA LYS A 291 -24.16 11.20 -25.57
C LYS A 291 -23.68 10.03 -24.70
N LEU A 292 -22.36 9.79 -24.69
CA LEU A 292 -21.75 8.74 -23.86
C LEU A 292 -21.94 9.04 -22.34
N LEU A 293 -21.90 10.30 -21.95
CA LEU A 293 -22.15 10.71 -20.56
C LEU A 293 -23.63 10.52 -20.17
N ASP A 294 -24.59 10.74 -21.08
CA ASP A 294 -25.99 10.40 -20.84
C ASP A 294 -26.22 8.90 -20.69
N GLU A 295 -25.47 8.07 -21.42
CA GLU A 295 -25.45 6.62 -21.23
C GLU A 295 -24.89 6.25 -19.85
N LEU A 296 -23.77 6.86 -19.43
CA LEU A 296 -23.16 6.64 -18.11
C LEU A 296 -24.08 7.01 -16.95
N ILE A 297 -24.87 8.09 -17.07
CA ILE A 297 -25.86 8.47 -16.07
C ILE A 297 -26.88 7.34 -15.83
N THR A 298 -27.18 6.57 -16.88
CA THR A 298 -28.12 5.44 -16.83
C THR A 298 -27.44 4.15 -16.34
N LEU A 299 -26.24 3.86 -16.84
CA LEU A 299 -25.49 2.62 -16.52
C LEU A 299 -24.93 2.64 -15.10
N ASP A 300 -24.55 3.81 -14.59
CA ASP A 300 -23.91 4.01 -13.30
C ASP A 300 -24.66 5.08 -12.46
N PRO A 301 -25.85 4.75 -11.98
CA PRO A 301 -26.71 5.69 -11.27
C PRO A 301 -26.11 6.20 -9.96
N ILE A 302 -25.23 5.42 -9.34
CA ILE A 302 -24.53 5.83 -8.10
C ILE A 302 -23.65 7.06 -8.36
N ARG A 303 -23.01 7.13 -9.52
CA ARG A 303 -22.14 8.25 -9.93
C ARG A 303 -22.83 9.22 -10.90
N SER A 304 -24.15 9.19 -11.03
CA SER A 304 -24.91 10.03 -11.98
C SER A 304 -24.61 11.53 -11.84
N ALA A 305 -24.50 12.06 -10.62
CA ALA A 305 -24.14 13.45 -10.38
C ALA A 305 -22.72 13.78 -10.89
N PHE A 306 -21.76 12.87 -10.76
CA PHE A 306 -20.42 13.02 -11.31
C PHE A 306 -20.45 13.05 -12.84
N TRP A 307 -21.19 12.14 -13.47
CA TRP A 307 -21.32 12.14 -14.94
C TRP A 307 -22.03 13.39 -15.47
N GLY A 308 -23.04 13.88 -14.74
CA GLY A 308 -23.66 15.17 -15.03
C GLY A 308 -22.69 16.35 -14.96
N TYR A 309 -21.82 16.37 -13.96
CA TYR A 309 -20.76 17.36 -13.86
C TYR A 309 -19.75 17.25 -15.02
N GLN A 310 -19.31 16.03 -15.38
CA GLN A 310 -18.43 15.82 -16.54
C GLN A 310 -19.03 16.37 -17.85
N LYS A 311 -20.34 16.29 -18.01
CA LYS A 311 -21.03 16.86 -19.17
C LYS A 311 -20.91 18.38 -19.24
N ILE A 312 -20.99 19.07 -18.09
CA ILE A 312 -20.73 20.51 -17.99
C ILE A 312 -19.28 20.85 -18.32
N MET A 313 -18.33 20.01 -17.88
CA MET A 313 -16.92 20.21 -18.19
C MET A 313 -16.63 20.07 -19.67
N VAL A 314 -17.22 19.07 -20.36
CA VAL A 314 -17.10 18.92 -21.81
C VAL A 314 -17.57 20.18 -22.54
N GLU A 315 -18.67 20.80 -22.11
CA GLU A 315 -19.15 22.04 -22.71
C GLU A 315 -18.17 23.20 -22.47
N SER A 316 -17.61 23.31 -21.27
CA SER A 316 -16.59 24.31 -20.94
C SER A 316 -15.32 24.13 -21.79
N ASP A 317 -14.87 22.88 -21.99
CA ASP A 317 -13.67 22.58 -22.76
C ASP A 317 -13.91 22.84 -24.27
N LEU A 318 -15.10 22.55 -24.77
CA LEU A 318 -15.51 22.93 -26.12
C LEU A 318 -15.43 24.46 -26.32
N GLN A 319 -15.97 25.23 -25.40
CA GLN A 319 -15.95 26.69 -25.48
C GLN A 319 -14.53 27.25 -25.47
N LYS A 320 -13.66 26.71 -24.59
CA LYS A 320 -12.24 27.09 -24.56
C LYS A 320 -11.53 26.76 -25.88
N ALA A 321 -11.74 25.54 -26.40
CA ALA A 321 -11.11 25.12 -27.65
C ALA A 321 -11.57 25.98 -28.85
N LEU A 322 -12.83 26.39 -28.88
CA LEU A 322 -13.35 27.27 -29.94
C LEU A 322 -12.78 28.69 -29.83
N LEU A 323 -12.54 29.20 -28.61
CA LEU A 323 -11.96 30.53 -28.39
C LEU A 323 -10.48 30.62 -28.74
N LEU A 324 -9.72 29.56 -28.47
CA LEU A 324 -8.26 29.53 -28.71
C LEU A 324 -7.92 29.30 -30.20
N GLY A 325 -8.84 28.71 -30.98
CA GLY A 325 -8.62 28.42 -32.39
C GLY A 325 -7.62 27.27 -32.64
N PRO A 326 -7.50 26.76 -33.88
CA PRO A 326 -6.69 25.58 -34.21
C PRO A 326 -5.17 25.82 -34.19
N ASN A 327 -4.69 27.00 -33.82
CA ASN A 327 -3.26 27.39 -33.85
C ASN A 327 -2.78 28.05 -32.54
N ALA A 328 -3.39 27.75 -31.39
CA ALA A 328 -2.93 28.29 -30.10
C ALA A 328 -1.92 27.36 -29.40
#